data_ba46e05db6126b93fceeaa8a0cbf4ae8
#
_entry.id   ba46e05db6126b93fceeaa8a0cbf4ae8
#
_cell.length_a   1.000
_cell.length_b   1.000
_cell.length_c   1.000
_cell.angle_alpha   90.00
_cell.angle_beta   90.00
_cell.angle_gamma   90.00
#
_symmetry.space_group_name_H-M   'P 1'
#
loop_
_entity.id
_entity.type
_entity.pdbx_description
1 polymer ?
#
loop_
_entity_poly.entity_id
_entity_poly.type
_entity_poly.pdbx_seq_one_letter_code
_entity_poly.pdbx_strand_id
1 'polypeptide(L)'
;MQLNYTITQEHYEDVIAFQLKLQRSKRRSLIQYIVTNAIFIILAVYFLVTHPESSVWSRLGVMGMAAAMLVLTTDRRSCSPGKVRRTYKRYVRLKLIQDGFIGPHTLLVDKNSVTQKFGDQSNTIEIKRCAWVNGENRISMILRGGVIFEIIPNEVLDQNGNRERLSALIAGHDA
;
A
#
# COMPACT_ATOMS: atom_id res chain seq x y z
N MET A 1 -15.17 21.66 -9.95
CA MET A 1 -15.78 20.33 -9.84
C MET A 1 -16.01 20.02 -8.38
N GLN A 2 -17.18 19.48 -8.01
CA GLN A 2 -17.45 19.07 -6.63
C GLN A 2 -17.91 17.61 -6.61
N LEU A 3 -17.34 16.82 -5.72
CA LEU A 3 -17.73 15.43 -5.48
C LEU A 3 -18.09 15.26 -4.00
N ASN A 4 -19.23 14.65 -3.74
CA ASN A 4 -19.66 14.27 -2.39
C ASN A 4 -19.76 12.74 -2.31
N TYR A 5 -19.13 12.14 -1.32
CA TYR A 5 -19.09 10.69 -1.16
C TYR A 5 -18.82 10.31 0.30
N THR A 6 -18.89 9.03 0.59
CA THR A 6 -18.61 8.52 1.93
C THR A 6 -17.43 7.54 1.87
N ILE A 7 -16.41 7.78 2.69
CA ILE A 7 -15.31 6.84 2.89
C ILE A 7 -15.70 5.84 3.96
N THR A 8 -15.62 4.56 3.61
CA THR A 8 -15.88 3.45 4.51
C THR A 8 -14.58 2.81 5.01
N GLN A 9 -14.69 1.97 6.04
CA GLN A 9 -13.58 1.14 6.51
C GLN A 9 -12.97 0.30 5.36
N GLU A 10 -13.82 -0.24 4.48
CA GLU A 10 -13.37 -1.08 3.36
C GLU A 10 -12.51 -0.30 2.37
N HIS A 11 -12.88 0.95 2.05
CA HIS A 11 -12.06 1.83 1.21
C HIS A 11 -10.69 2.07 1.84
N TYR A 12 -10.62 2.26 3.15
CA TYR A 12 -9.36 2.45 3.85
C TYR A 12 -8.51 1.16 3.89
N GLU A 13 -9.14 0.00 4.01
CA GLU A 13 -8.47 -1.30 3.91
C GLU A 13 -7.86 -1.51 2.50
N ASP A 14 -8.56 -1.07 1.44
CA ASP A 14 -8.04 -1.09 0.06
C ASP A 14 -6.80 -0.18 -0.09
N VAL A 15 -6.79 0.99 0.54
CA VAL A 15 -5.60 1.86 0.61
C VAL A 15 -4.42 1.16 1.26
N ILE A 16 -4.64 0.50 2.38
CA ILE A 16 -3.59 -0.26 3.08
C ILE A 16 -3.07 -1.38 2.19
N ALA A 17 -3.97 -2.11 1.51
CA ALA A 17 -3.59 -3.16 0.58
C ALA A 17 -2.71 -2.61 -0.55
N PHE A 18 -3.10 -1.48 -1.14
CA PHE A 18 -2.35 -0.78 -2.17
C PHE A 18 -0.96 -0.33 -1.67
N GLN A 19 -0.88 0.31 -0.51
CA GLN A 19 0.39 0.73 0.09
C GLN A 19 1.32 -0.46 0.37
N LEU A 20 0.77 -1.54 0.91
CA LEU A 20 1.52 -2.77 1.13
C LEU A 20 2.00 -3.38 -0.20
N LYS A 21 1.28 -3.24 -1.29
CA LYS A 21 1.66 -3.68 -2.63
C LYS A 21 2.77 -2.80 -3.21
N LEU A 22 2.65 -1.47 -3.10
CA LEU A 22 3.67 -0.51 -3.56
C LEU A 22 5.01 -0.68 -2.83
N GLN A 23 5.01 -0.86 -1.53
CA GLN A 23 6.24 -1.12 -0.76
C GLN A 23 6.98 -2.37 -1.25
N ARG A 24 6.28 -3.31 -1.90
CA ARG A 24 6.81 -4.55 -2.45
C ARG A 24 7.36 -4.43 -3.86
N SER A 25 6.77 -3.55 -4.68
CA SER A 25 7.15 -3.40 -6.09
C SER A 25 8.53 -2.74 -6.26
N LYS A 26 9.08 -2.15 -5.19
CA LYS A 26 10.44 -1.61 -5.23
C LYS A 26 11.43 -2.76 -5.49
N ARG A 27 11.96 -2.80 -6.71
CA ARG A 27 12.96 -3.77 -7.20
C ARG A 27 14.06 -4.12 -6.18
N ARG A 28 14.42 -3.16 -5.32
CA ARG A 28 15.40 -3.32 -4.25
C ARG A 28 15.02 -4.41 -3.24
N SER A 29 13.76 -4.51 -2.88
CA SER A 29 13.31 -5.53 -1.91
C SER A 29 13.29 -6.94 -2.54
N LEU A 30 13.07 -7.06 -3.84
CA LEU A 30 13.10 -8.33 -4.55
C LEU A 30 14.53 -8.86 -4.69
N ILE A 31 15.46 -8.00 -5.07
CA ILE A 31 16.88 -8.36 -5.19
C ILE A 31 17.44 -8.77 -3.83
N GLN A 32 17.20 -7.98 -2.79
CA GLN A 32 17.61 -8.33 -1.43
C GLN A 32 17.04 -9.68 -0.99
N TYR A 33 15.77 -9.94 -1.30
CA TYR A 33 15.14 -11.23 -0.99
C TYR A 33 15.84 -12.38 -1.71
N ILE A 34 16.06 -12.28 -3.03
CA ILE A 34 16.72 -13.32 -3.82
C ILE A 34 18.13 -13.57 -3.30
N VAL A 35 18.90 -12.50 -3.08
CA VAL A 35 20.28 -12.59 -2.58
C VAL A 35 20.33 -13.23 -1.19
N THR A 36 19.47 -12.78 -0.27
CA THR A 36 19.43 -13.35 1.09
C THR A 36 19.10 -14.84 1.08
N ASN A 37 18.07 -15.25 0.31
CA ASN A 37 17.72 -16.68 0.22
C ASN A 37 18.81 -17.50 -0.47
N ALA A 38 19.46 -16.99 -1.52
CA ALA A 38 20.55 -17.64 -2.18
C ALA A 38 21.73 -17.87 -1.21
N ILE A 39 22.09 -16.87 -0.41
CA ILE A 39 23.16 -17.00 0.61
C ILE A 39 22.82 -18.10 1.61
N PHE A 40 21.57 -18.14 2.14
CA PHE A 40 21.17 -19.18 3.09
C PHE A 40 21.21 -20.58 2.50
N ILE A 41 20.76 -20.74 1.24
CA ILE A 41 20.82 -22.03 0.53
C ILE A 41 22.27 -22.46 0.33
N ILE A 42 23.15 -21.54 -0.13
CA ILE A 42 24.57 -21.83 -0.32
C ILE A 42 25.23 -22.24 1.00
N LEU A 43 24.96 -21.53 2.09
CA LEU A 43 25.50 -21.87 3.40
C LEU A 43 25.00 -23.24 3.91
N ALA A 44 23.72 -23.56 3.70
CA ALA A 44 23.17 -24.85 4.06
C ALA A 44 23.81 -25.99 3.26
N VAL A 45 23.97 -25.83 1.94
CA VAL A 45 24.65 -26.80 1.06
C VAL A 45 26.12 -26.91 1.46
N TYR A 46 26.82 -25.80 1.66
CA TYR A 46 28.22 -25.80 2.11
C TYR A 46 28.40 -26.60 3.41
N PHE A 47 27.55 -26.35 4.40
CA PHE A 47 27.57 -27.07 5.66
C PHE A 47 27.38 -28.57 5.48
N LEU A 48 26.41 -28.98 4.65
CA LEU A 48 26.13 -30.40 4.38
C LEU A 48 27.28 -31.11 3.68
N VAL A 49 28.01 -30.39 2.81
CA VAL A 49 29.14 -30.95 2.04
C VAL A 49 30.41 -31.02 2.89
N THR A 50 30.69 -29.98 3.69
CA THR A 50 31.95 -29.89 4.49
C THR A 50 31.90 -30.69 5.77
N HIS A 51 30.69 -31.01 6.28
CA HIS A 51 30.52 -31.80 7.53
C HIS A 51 29.70 -33.08 7.27
N PRO A 52 30.21 -34.02 6.43
CA PRO A 52 29.50 -35.25 6.14
C PRO A 52 29.31 -36.17 7.35
N GLU A 53 30.15 -36.02 8.38
CA GLU A 53 30.08 -36.79 9.65
C GLU A 53 29.18 -36.14 10.71
N SER A 54 28.52 -34.99 10.37
CA SER A 54 27.62 -34.32 11.30
C SER A 54 26.42 -35.21 11.63
N SER A 55 25.94 -35.11 12.86
CA SER A 55 24.79 -35.91 13.32
C SER A 55 23.55 -35.62 12.48
N VAL A 56 22.65 -36.59 12.32
CA VAL A 56 21.39 -36.46 11.61
C VAL A 56 20.60 -35.26 12.15
N TRP A 57 20.65 -35.02 13.44
CA TRP A 57 19.95 -33.90 14.10
C TRP A 57 20.48 -32.52 13.66
N SER A 58 21.82 -32.35 13.49
CA SER A 58 22.37 -31.07 13.01
C SER A 58 22.02 -30.83 11.55
N ARG A 59 21.97 -31.86 10.70
CA ARG A 59 21.51 -31.73 9.30
C ARG A 59 20.06 -31.33 9.22
N LEU A 60 19.20 -31.99 10.00
CA LEU A 60 17.76 -31.65 10.09
C LEU A 60 17.57 -30.21 10.62
N GLY A 61 18.38 -29.78 11.60
CA GLY A 61 18.35 -28.42 12.12
C GLY A 61 18.68 -27.36 11.08
N VAL A 62 19.74 -27.58 10.26
CA VAL A 62 20.12 -26.65 9.18
C VAL A 62 19.06 -26.61 8.08
N MET A 63 18.53 -27.77 7.66
CA MET A 63 17.43 -27.83 6.68
C MET A 63 16.16 -27.17 7.22
N GLY A 64 15.80 -27.43 8.46
CA GLY A 64 14.67 -26.80 9.14
C GLY A 64 14.77 -25.27 9.20
N MET A 65 15.98 -24.77 9.52
CA MET A 65 16.26 -23.32 9.54
C MET A 65 16.15 -22.69 8.15
N ALA A 66 16.69 -23.33 7.11
CA ALA A 66 16.56 -22.87 5.73
C ALA A 66 15.09 -22.87 5.26
N ALA A 67 14.33 -23.91 5.59
CA ALA A 67 12.89 -23.98 5.28
C ALA A 67 12.08 -22.92 6.04
N ALA A 68 12.35 -22.70 7.33
CA ALA A 68 11.71 -21.67 8.14
C ALA A 68 11.98 -20.26 7.59
N MET A 69 13.21 -19.98 7.15
CA MET A 69 13.56 -18.71 6.51
C MET A 69 12.84 -18.52 5.18
N LEU A 70 12.71 -19.56 4.36
CA LEU A 70 11.93 -19.53 3.12
C LEU A 70 10.44 -19.21 3.41
N VAL A 71 9.84 -19.87 4.41
CA VAL A 71 8.45 -19.63 4.82
C VAL A 71 8.28 -18.21 5.35
N LEU A 72 9.13 -17.74 6.26
CA LEU A 72 9.07 -16.40 6.83
C LEU A 72 9.24 -15.30 5.77
N THR A 73 10.09 -15.52 4.77
CA THR A 73 10.30 -14.59 3.68
C THR A 73 9.18 -14.64 2.66
N THR A 74 8.54 -15.78 2.45
CA THR A 74 7.39 -15.95 1.56
C THR A 74 6.13 -15.33 2.17
N ASP A 75 5.89 -15.53 3.48
CA ASP A 75 4.72 -14.97 4.17
C ASP A 75 4.75 -13.44 4.20
N ARG A 76 5.91 -12.82 4.26
CA ARG A 76 6.04 -11.37 4.06
C ARG A 76 5.54 -10.88 2.69
N ARG A 77 5.36 -11.76 1.71
CA ARG A 77 4.88 -11.43 0.35
C ARG A 77 3.36 -11.44 0.22
N SER A 78 2.62 -12.17 1.02
CA SER A 78 1.17 -12.23 0.84
C SER A 78 0.47 -11.02 1.47
N CYS A 79 -0.23 -10.20 0.62
CA CYS A 79 -1.23 -9.24 1.09
C CYS A 79 -2.49 -10.03 1.47
N SER A 80 -2.36 -10.92 2.44
CA SER A 80 -3.53 -11.64 2.91
C SER A 80 -4.54 -10.63 3.49
N PRO A 81 -5.84 -10.84 3.26
CA PRO A 81 -6.88 -9.98 3.84
C PRO A 81 -6.73 -9.84 5.35
N GLY A 82 -6.28 -10.90 6.04
CA GLY A 82 -5.99 -10.88 7.46
C GLY A 82 -4.88 -9.90 7.86
N LYS A 83 -3.85 -9.75 7.03
CA LYS A 83 -2.76 -8.78 7.28
C LYS A 83 -3.24 -7.34 7.11
N VAL A 84 -4.03 -7.07 6.07
CA VAL A 84 -4.64 -5.76 5.82
C VAL A 84 -5.52 -5.36 7.00
N ARG A 85 -6.43 -6.24 7.42
CA ARG A 85 -7.34 -6.01 8.55
C ARG A 85 -6.59 -5.82 9.88
N ARG A 86 -5.48 -6.56 10.11
CA ARG A 86 -4.63 -6.39 11.29
C ARG A 86 -3.92 -5.03 11.28
N THR A 87 -3.44 -4.60 10.12
CA THR A 87 -2.80 -3.28 9.94
C THR A 87 -3.81 -2.16 10.16
N TYR A 88 -5.03 -2.29 9.61
CA TYR A 88 -6.12 -1.35 9.86
C TYR A 88 -6.43 -1.22 11.35
N LYS A 89 -6.66 -2.33 12.05
CA LYS A 89 -6.90 -2.32 13.51
C LYS A 89 -5.76 -1.65 14.30
N ARG A 90 -4.52 -1.84 13.84
CA ARG A 90 -3.36 -1.16 14.43
C ARG A 90 -3.42 0.35 14.21
N TYR A 91 -3.78 0.81 13.01
CA TYR A 91 -3.90 2.24 12.69
C TYR A 91 -5.00 2.91 13.51
N VAL A 92 -6.16 2.28 13.64
CA VAL A 92 -7.24 2.75 14.52
C VAL A 92 -6.74 2.85 15.96
N ARG A 93 -6.13 1.78 16.51
CA ARG A 93 -5.62 1.75 17.88
C ARG A 93 -4.56 2.82 18.15
N LEU A 94 -3.70 3.12 17.18
CA LEU A 94 -2.65 4.13 17.30
C LEU A 94 -3.12 5.53 16.94
N LYS A 95 -4.42 5.73 16.68
CA LYS A 95 -5.01 7.02 16.24
C LYS A 95 -4.29 7.62 15.03
N LEU A 96 -3.82 6.76 14.11
CA LEU A 96 -3.16 7.19 12.88
C LEU A 96 -4.16 7.58 11.77
N ILE A 97 -5.43 7.26 11.96
CA ILE A 97 -6.54 7.71 11.12
C ILE A 97 -7.11 8.96 11.79
N GLN A 98 -7.18 10.04 11.06
CA GLN A 98 -7.73 11.30 11.57
C GLN A 98 -9.21 11.12 11.91
N ASP A 99 -9.65 11.76 13.00
CA ASP A 99 -11.05 11.74 13.39
C ASP A 99 -11.92 12.34 12.27
N GLY A 100 -13.02 11.65 11.94
CA GLY A 100 -13.92 12.03 10.86
C GLY A 100 -13.46 11.62 9.46
N PHE A 101 -12.25 11.08 9.29
CA PHE A 101 -11.77 10.63 7.96
C PHE A 101 -12.56 9.46 7.39
N ILE A 102 -13.12 8.59 8.25
CA ILE A 102 -14.13 7.60 7.84
C ILE A 102 -15.50 8.23 8.02
N GLY A 103 -16.19 8.51 6.93
CA GLY A 103 -17.44 9.23 6.93
C GLY A 103 -17.67 10.04 5.65
N PRO A 104 -18.55 11.05 5.71
CA PRO A 104 -18.84 11.90 4.55
C PRO A 104 -17.67 12.83 4.22
N HIS A 105 -17.36 12.88 2.92
CA HIS A 105 -16.33 13.73 2.34
C HIS A 105 -16.90 14.62 1.25
N THR A 106 -16.33 15.80 1.11
CA THR A 106 -16.54 16.70 -0.03
C THR A 106 -15.19 17.04 -0.64
N LEU A 107 -15.00 16.74 -1.90
CA LEU A 107 -13.83 17.13 -2.68
C LEU A 107 -14.21 18.25 -3.63
N LEU A 108 -13.57 19.41 -3.49
CA LEU A 108 -13.68 20.54 -4.39
C LEU A 108 -12.41 20.62 -5.22
N VAL A 109 -12.55 20.60 -6.54
CA VAL A 109 -11.41 20.72 -7.46
C VAL A 109 -11.65 21.94 -8.36
N ASP A 110 -10.78 22.92 -8.19
CA ASP A 110 -10.72 24.12 -9.01
C ASP A 110 -9.50 24.04 -9.96
N LYS A 111 -9.35 25.07 -10.81
CA LYS A 111 -8.23 25.15 -11.76
C LYS A 111 -6.87 25.12 -11.07
N ASN A 112 -6.74 25.67 -9.86
CA ASN A 112 -5.46 25.87 -9.18
C ASN A 112 -5.32 25.08 -7.86
N SER A 113 -6.41 24.52 -7.34
CA SER A 113 -6.44 23.91 -6.02
C SER A 113 -7.37 22.72 -5.90
N VAL A 114 -7.02 21.83 -4.98
CA VAL A 114 -7.84 20.72 -4.54
C VAL A 114 -8.11 20.90 -3.05
N THR A 115 -9.38 20.98 -2.69
CA THR A 115 -9.81 21.14 -1.28
C THR A 115 -10.59 19.90 -0.86
N GLN A 116 -10.12 19.26 0.20
CA GLN A 116 -10.75 18.15 0.87
C GLN A 116 -11.47 18.67 2.11
N LYS A 117 -12.72 18.22 2.33
CA LYS A 117 -13.48 18.50 3.55
C LYS A 117 -14.03 17.20 4.13
N PHE A 118 -13.80 16.98 5.42
CA PHE A 118 -14.37 15.85 6.17
C PHE A 118 -14.48 16.22 7.65
N GLY A 119 -15.60 15.86 8.29
CA GLY A 119 -15.92 16.36 9.63
C GLY A 119 -15.81 17.90 9.67
N ASP A 120 -15.11 18.43 10.66
CA ASP A 120 -14.85 19.86 10.83
C ASP A 120 -13.53 20.31 10.15
N GLN A 121 -12.85 19.40 9.43
CA GLN A 121 -11.56 19.66 8.81
C GLN A 121 -11.72 20.09 7.36
N SER A 122 -10.89 21.05 6.95
CA SER A 122 -10.78 21.47 5.55
C SER A 122 -9.30 21.66 5.20
N ASN A 123 -8.82 20.90 4.23
CA ASN A 123 -7.44 20.93 3.77
C ASN A 123 -7.40 21.31 2.30
N THR A 124 -6.59 22.29 1.93
CA THR A 124 -6.42 22.74 0.56
C THR A 124 -4.98 22.58 0.11
N ILE A 125 -4.77 22.09 -1.09
CA ILE A 125 -3.46 21.98 -1.74
C ILE A 125 -3.50 22.54 -3.15
N GLU A 126 -2.35 23.00 -3.65
CA GLU A 126 -2.20 23.41 -5.04
C GLU A 126 -2.26 22.18 -5.96
N ILE A 127 -3.04 22.28 -7.04
CA ILE A 127 -3.25 21.18 -7.98
C ILE A 127 -1.95 20.67 -8.63
N LYS A 128 -1.00 21.57 -8.91
CA LYS A 128 0.34 21.24 -9.44
C LYS A 128 1.21 20.38 -8.51
N ARG A 129 0.81 20.21 -7.26
CA ARG A 129 1.46 19.34 -6.29
C ARG A 129 0.73 18.02 -6.11
N CYS A 130 -0.34 17.83 -6.89
CA CYS A 130 -1.15 16.63 -6.84
C CYS A 130 -0.67 15.64 -7.91
N ALA A 131 -0.64 14.37 -7.57
CA ALA A 131 -0.52 13.28 -8.52
C ALA A 131 -1.77 12.41 -8.43
N TRP A 132 -2.32 12.08 -9.59
CA TRP A 132 -3.44 11.17 -9.69
C TRP A 132 -2.97 9.73 -9.76
N VAL A 133 -3.49 8.87 -8.91
CA VAL A 133 -3.24 7.43 -8.96
C VAL A 133 -4.56 6.70 -9.12
N ASN A 134 -4.71 6.07 -10.28
CA ASN A 134 -5.82 5.16 -10.50
C ASN A 134 -5.57 3.90 -9.69
N GLY A 135 -6.31 3.74 -8.60
CA GLY A 135 -6.17 2.60 -7.72
C GLY A 135 -6.75 1.35 -8.36
N GLU A 136 -6.22 0.21 -7.97
CA GLU A 136 -6.85 -1.07 -8.21
C GLU A 136 -8.04 -1.21 -7.24
N ASN A 137 -9.02 -2.02 -7.60
CA ASN A 137 -10.24 -2.31 -6.86
C ASN A 137 -11.24 -1.12 -6.84
N ARG A 138 -11.66 -0.69 -5.65
CA ARG A 138 -12.79 0.23 -5.46
C ARG A 138 -12.40 1.68 -5.27
N ILE A 139 -11.11 2.00 -5.29
CA ILE A 139 -10.63 3.34 -4.93
C ILE A 139 -9.64 3.89 -5.95
N SER A 140 -9.63 5.22 -6.05
CA SER A 140 -8.56 6.02 -6.65
C SER A 140 -8.06 7.03 -5.62
N MET A 141 -6.89 7.60 -5.83
CA MET A 141 -6.24 8.44 -4.83
C MET A 141 -5.64 9.69 -5.44
N ILE A 142 -5.70 10.79 -4.71
CA ILE A 142 -4.89 11.97 -4.95
C ILE A 142 -3.71 11.94 -3.98
N LEU A 143 -2.50 12.06 -4.50
CA LEU A 143 -1.27 12.10 -3.73
C LEU A 143 -0.71 13.52 -3.71
N ARG A 144 -0.09 13.90 -2.58
CA ARG A 144 0.73 15.10 -2.43
C ARG A 144 2.14 14.68 -2.03
N GLY A 145 3.11 14.86 -2.94
CA GLY A 145 4.50 14.46 -2.66
C GLY A 145 4.65 12.97 -2.30
N GLY A 146 3.82 12.10 -2.89
CA GLY A 146 3.83 10.66 -2.61
C GLY A 146 3.04 10.23 -1.36
N VAL A 147 2.45 11.18 -0.63
CA VAL A 147 1.56 10.90 0.52
C VAL A 147 0.11 11.00 0.05
N ILE A 148 -0.74 10.10 0.53
CA ILE A 148 -2.17 10.12 0.21
C ILE A 148 -2.79 11.37 0.82
N PHE A 149 -3.35 12.21 -0.06
CA PHE A 149 -4.10 13.39 0.34
C PHE A 149 -5.59 13.08 0.42
N GLU A 150 -6.14 12.38 -0.60
CA GLU A 150 -7.55 12.01 -0.64
C GLU A 150 -7.76 10.64 -1.25
N ILE A 151 -8.81 9.97 -0.78
CA ILE A 151 -9.29 8.66 -1.28
C ILE A 151 -10.65 8.91 -1.92
N ILE A 152 -10.83 8.44 -3.14
CA ILE A 152 -12.09 8.62 -3.86
C ILE A 152 -12.61 7.25 -4.29
N PRO A 153 -13.84 6.88 -3.88
CA PRO A 153 -14.46 5.64 -4.36
C PRO A 153 -14.64 5.66 -5.88
N ASN A 154 -14.27 4.58 -6.55
CA ASN A 154 -14.38 4.48 -8.00
C ASN A 154 -15.82 4.60 -8.49
N GLU A 155 -16.80 4.14 -7.71
CA GLU A 155 -18.22 4.28 -8.00
C GLU A 155 -18.67 5.74 -8.21
N VAL A 156 -18.03 6.69 -7.53
CA VAL A 156 -18.30 8.13 -7.69
C VAL A 156 -17.60 8.70 -8.93
N LEU A 157 -16.42 8.18 -9.23
CA LEU A 157 -15.64 8.60 -10.40
C LEU A 157 -16.24 8.10 -11.70
N ASP A 158 -16.83 6.91 -11.69
CA ASP A 158 -17.41 6.30 -12.87
C ASP A 158 -18.76 6.93 -13.25
N GLN A 159 -19.31 7.81 -12.39
CA GLN A 159 -20.51 8.57 -12.67
C GLN A 159 -20.19 9.85 -13.45
N ASN A 160 -21.04 10.18 -14.45
CA ASN A 160 -21.02 11.46 -15.17
C ASN A 160 -19.67 11.88 -15.79
N GLY A 161 -18.77 10.94 -16.08
CA GLY A 161 -17.43 11.24 -16.61
C GLY A 161 -16.54 11.99 -15.63
N ASN A 162 -16.76 11.79 -14.32
CA ASN A 162 -15.99 12.47 -13.29
C ASN A 162 -14.51 12.08 -13.31
N ARG A 163 -14.22 10.82 -13.68
CA ARG A 163 -12.85 10.29 -13.78
C ARG A 163 -12.02 11.05 -14.79
N GLU A 164 -12.55 11.21 -15.99
CA GLU A 164 -11.89 11.91 -17.10
C GLU A 164 -11.71 13.40 -16.78
N ARG A 165 -12.74 14.02 -16.21
CA ARG A 165 -12.68 15.44 -15.81
C ARG A 165 -11.64 15.67 -14.72
N LEU A 166 -11.58 14.81 -13.71
CA LEU A 166 -10.63 14.92 -12.60
C LEU A 166 -9.20 14.67 -13.09
N SER A 167 -8.99 13.62 -13.90
CA SER A 167 -7.69 13.32 -14.47
C SER A 167 -7.19 14.44 -15.38
N ALA A 168 -8.06 15.02 -16.22
CA ALA A 168 -7.69 16.14 -17.08
C ALA A 168 -7.32 17.42 -16.28
N LEU A 169 -8.01 17.69 -15.17
CA LEU A 169 -7.68 18.81 -14.30
C LEU A 169 -6.32 18.65 -13.62
N ILE A 170 -5.98 17.44 -13.19
CA ILE A 170 -4.70 17.17 -12.52
C ILE A 170 -3.56 17.05 -13.53
N ALA A 171 -3.74 16.29 -14.63
CA ALA A 171 -2.72 16.11 -15.65
C ALA A 171 -2.41 17.37 -16.47
N GLY A 172 -3.35 18.28 -16.60
CA GLY A 172 -3.15 19.56 -17.31
C GLY A 172 -2.14 20.49 -16.64
N HIS A 173 -1.61 20.13 -15.48
CA HIS A 173 -0.60 20.88 -14.73
C HIS A 173 0.78 20.19 -14.64
N ASP A 174 0.93 19.00 -15.23
CA ASP A 174 2.22 18.27 -15.31
C ASP A 174 3.08 18.68 -16.53
N ALA A 175 2.72 19.77 -17.23
CA ALA A 175 3.42 20.31 -18.40
C ALA A 175 4.30 21.52 -18.06
#